data_6f13081329f10106caa029d6a994b1f0
#
_entry.id   6f13081329f10106caa029d6a994b1f0
#
_cell.length_a   1.000
_cell.length_b   1.000
_cell.length_c   1.000
_cell.angle_alpha   90.00
_cell.angle_beta   90.00
_cell.angle_gamma   90.00
#
_symmetry.space_group_name_H-M   'P 1'
#
loop_
_entity.id
_entity.type
_entity.pdbx_description
1 polymer ?
#
loop_
_entity_poly.entity_id
_entity_poly.type
_entity_poly.pdbx_seq_one_letter_code
_entity_poly.pdbx_strand_id
1 'polypeptide(L)'
;CPSMTVRENLSLALNKGKLLNLRKCLRYKRDFLENLLEGVSLDLKKYLDVQVKFLSGGQRQSLSLIMSCLTNPSVLLLDEHTAALDPKTSNEVIELTNKIVREKNITTLMVTHNLKHALHYGDRLIMLHKGEVVLDVKGKEKEQLTVEEILEKFEYAV
;
A
#
# COMPACT_ATOMS: atom_id res chain seq x y z
N CYS A 1 -9.20 -10.19 8.51
CA CYS A 1 -10.32 -10.51 9.41
C CYS A 1 -10.13 -9.76 10.75
N PRO A 2 -11.02 -8.81 11.13
CA PRO A 2 -10.82 -7.93 12.30
C PRO A 2 -10.77 -8.65 13.67
N SER A 3 -11.48 -9.77 13.78
CA SER A 3 -11.52 -10.58 15.02
C SER A 3 -10.34 -11.51 15.21
N MET A 4 -9.53 -11.69 14.18
CA MET A 4 -8.31 -12.49 14.21
C MET A 4 -7.11 -11.63 14.55
N THR A 5 -6.06 -12.24 15.10
CA THR A 5 -4.78 -11.58 15.36
C THR A 5 -4.05 -11.24 14.07
N VAL A 6 -3.05 -10.34 14.15
CA VAL A 6 -2.15 -10.03 13.03
C VAL A 6 -1.50 -11.30 12.50
N ARG A 7 -0.99 -12.17 13.38
CA ARG A 7 -0.37 -13.45 13.04
C ARG A 7 -1.31 -14.36 12.24
N GLU A 8 -2.55 -14.48 12.67
CA GLU A 8 -3.56 -15.31 12.00
C GLU A 8 -3.90 -14.74 10.61
N ASN A 9 -4.06 -13.43 10.49
CA ASN A 9 -4.30 -12.77 9.20
C ASN A 9 -3.14 -12.97 8.22
N LEU A 10 -1.89 -12.78 8.66
CA LEU A 10 -0.70 -13.04 7.84
C LEU A 10 -0.63 -14.52 7.42
N SER A 11 -0.91 -15.42 8.34
CA SER A 11 -0.92 -16.87 8.07
C SER A 11 -1.96 -17.24 7.02
N LEU A 12 -3.15 -16.64 7.06
CA LEU A 12 -4.18 -16.84 6.02
C LEU A 12 -3.70 -16.30 4.67
N ALA A 13 -3.12 -15.10 4.63
CA ALA A 13 -2.62 -14.51 3.39
C ALA A 13 -1.52 -15.36 2.73
N LEU A 14 -0.61 -15.93 3.51
CA LEU A 14 0.44 -16.84 3.04
C LEU A 14 -0.09 -18.15 2.43
N ASN A 15 -1.31 -18.53 2.79
CA ASN A 15 -1.97 -19.75 2.29
C ASN A 15 -3.03 -19.46 1.23
N LYS A 16 -3.13 -18.24 0.73
CA LYS A 16 -4.07 -17.86 -0.34
C LYS A 16 -3.88 -18.76 -1.55
N GLY A 17 -4.96 -19.34 -2.05
CA GLY A 17 -4.95 -20.27 -3.19
C GLY A 17 -4.56 -21.72 -2.87
N LYS A 18 -4.25 -22.06 -1.63
CA LYS A 18 -4.00 -23.46 -1.21
C LYS A 18 -5.23 -24.05 -0.52
N LEU A 19 -5.41 -25.39 -0.65
CA LEU A 19 -6.49 -26.09 0.05
C LEU A 19 -6.37 -25.80 1.56
N LEU A 20 -7.39 -25.16 2.13
CA LEU A 20 -7.36 -24.67 3.51
C LEU A 20 -7.44 -25.82 4.52
N ASN A 21 -6.30 -26.23 5.04
CA ASN A 21 -6.25 -26.89 6.33
C ASN A 21 -6.00 -25.82 7.40
N LEU A 22 -7.07 -25.22 7.93
CA LEU A 22 -7.02 -24.12 8.91
C LEU A 22 -6.07 -24.38 10.06
N ARG A 23 -5.97 -25.63 10.54
CA ARG A 23 -5.04 -26.00 11.62
C ARG A 23 -3.57 -25.94 11.21
N LYS A 24 -3.24 -26.19 9.94
CA LYS A 24 -1.88 -26.02 9.40
C LYS A 24 -1.58 -24.58 9.03
N CYS A 25 -2.57 -23.83 8.54
CA CYS A 25 -2.42 -22.44 8.16
C CYS A 25 -2.00 -21.54 9.33
N LEU A 26 -2.48 -21.80 10.55
CA LEU A 26 -2.19 -20.98 11.74
C LEU A 26 -0.85 -21.33 12.43
N ARG A 27 -0.03 -22.24 11.86
CA ARG A 27 1.19 -22.77 12.49
C ARG A 27 2.50 -22.11 12.04
N TYR A 28 2.46 -20.97 11.38
CA TYR A 28 3.70 -20.25 11.10
C TYR A 28 4.39 -19.85 12.42
N LYS A 29 5.69 -20.16 12.49
CA LYS A 29 6.51 -19.80 13.67
C LYS A 29 6.57 -18.28 13.80
N ARG A 30 6.57 -17.81 15.03
CA ARG A 30 6.64 -16.39 15.36
C ARG A 30 7.84 -15.72 14.68
N ASP A 31 9.01 -16.32 14.81
CA ASP A 31 10.27 -15.80 14.22
C ASP A 31 10.16 -15.58 12.70
N PHE A 32 9.50 -16.49 11.97
CA PHE A 32 9.26 -16.33 10.54
C PHE A 32 8.39 -15.11 10.23
N LEU A 33 7.33 -14.88 11.00
CA LEU A 33 6.45 -13.74 10.81
C LEU A 33 7.10 -12.42 11.26
N GLU A 34 7.94 -12.46 12.30
CA GLU A 34 8.73 -11.30 12.73
C GLU A 34 9.74 -10.90 11.64
N ASN A 35 10.43 -11.86 11.03
CA ASN A 35 11.34 -11.60 9.90
C ASN A 35 10.59 -11.02 8.69
N LEU A 36 9.38 -11.52 8.42
CA LEU A 36 8.54 -11.00 7.34
C LEU A 36 8.14 -9.53 7.55
N LEU A 37 8.03 -9.10 8.80
CA LEU A 37 7.71 -7.73 9.19
C LEU A 37 8.97 -6.88 9.43
N GLU A 38 10.16 -7.39 9.11
CA GLU A 38 11.40 -6.67 9.30
C GLU A 38 11.46 -5.45 8.38
N GLY A 39 11.82 -4.30 8.95
CA GLY A 39 11.87 -3.03 8.21
C GLY A 39 10.50 -2.45 7.83
N VAL A 40 9.41 -3.02 8.36
CA VAL A 40 8.08 -2.40 8.29
C VAL A 40 7.98 -1.33 9.37
N SER A 41 7.76 -0.08 8.97
CA SER A 41 7.38 1.00 9.87
C SER A 41 6.08 0.65 10.62
N LEU A 42 5.77 1.37 11.72
CA LEU A 42 4.59 1.15 12.57
C LEU A 42 4.65 -0.08 13.50
N ASP A 43 5.84 -0.67 13.70
CA ASP A 43 6.12 -1.68 14.74
C ASP A 43 5.16 -2.90 14.76
N LEU A 44 4.63 -3.31 13.61
CA LEU A 44 3.66 -4.42 13.52
C LEU A 44 4.14 -5.71 14.19
N LYS A 45 5.45 -5.92 14.34
CA LYS A 45 6.04 -7.05 15.08
C LYS A 45 5.51 -7.15 16.51
N LYS A 46 5.33 -6.02 17.20
CA LYS A 46 4.84 -5.96 18.59
C LYS A 46 3.38 -6.38 18.71
N TYR A 47 2.63 -6.31 17.61
CA TYR A 47 1.19 -6.53 17.57
C TYR A 47 0.78 -7.90 17.01
N LEU A 48 1.73 -8.84 16.80
CA LEU A 48 1.45 -10.15 16.18
C LEU A 48 0.31 -10.90 16.86
N ASP A 49 0.21 -10.83 18.19
CA ASP A 49 -0.83 -11.51 18.97
C ASP A 49 -2.04 -10.62 19.30
N VAL A 50 -2.08 -9.40 18.77
CA VAL A 50 -3.19 -8.45 18.94
C VAL A 50 -4.20 -8.64 17.81
N GLN A 51 -5.50 -8.58 18.14
CA GLN A 51 -6.55 -8.63 17.13
C GLN A 51 -6.53 -7.36 16.26
N VAL A 52 -6.75 -7.53 14.95
CA VAL A 52 -6.66 -6.44 13.97
C VAL A 52 -7.61 -5.28 14.27
N LYS A 53 -8.75 -5.53 14.90
CA LYS A 53 -9.70 -4.48 15.31
C LYS A 53 -9.11 -3.46 16.31
N PHE A 54 -8.07 -3.84 17.05
CA PHE A 54 -7.40 -2.96 18.03
C PHE A 54 -6.20 -2.22 17.46
N LEU A 55 -5.83 -2.45 16.20
CA LEU A 55 -4.77 -1.72 15.53
C LEU A 55 -5.22 -0.29 15.18
N SER A 56 -4.26 0.64 15.07
CA SER A 56 -4.49 1.96 14.48
C SER A 56 -4.87 1.85 12.99
N GLY A 57 -5.41 2.94 12.40
CA GLY A 57 -5.73 3.01 10.97
C GLY A 57 -4.52 2.68 10.10
N GLY A 58 -3.37 3.31 10.34
CA GLY A 58 -2.14 3.09 9.60
C GLY A 58 -1.60 1.67 9.76
N GLN A 59 -1.65 1.11 10.98
CA GLN A 59 -1.23 -0.28 11.21
C GLN A 59 -2.12 -1.27 10.44
N ARG A 60 -3.44 -1.05 10.40
CA ARG A 60 -4.35 -1.88 9.59
C ARG A 60 -4.05 -1.75 8.09
N GLN A 61 -3.78 -0.53 7.63
CA GLN A 61 -3.48 -0.28 6.22
C GLN A 61 -2.14 -0.93 5.81
N SER A 62 -1.10 -0.79 6.63
CA SER A 62 0.18 -1.46 6.41
C SER A 62 0.05 -2.98 6.41
N LEU A 63 -0.72 -3.54 7.34
CA LEU A 63 -1.01 -4.98 7.37
C LEU A 63 -1.70 -5.43 6.09
N SER A 64 -2.72 -4.70 5.62
CA SER A 64 -3.45 -5.00 4.39
C SER A 64 -2.54 -5.00 3.17
N LEU A 65 -1.69 -3.97 3.05
CA LEU A 65 -0.68 -3.86 1.99
C LEU A 65 0.27 -5.06 1.99
N ILE A 66 0.87 -5.37 3.14
CA ILE A 66 1.78 -6.50 3.29
C ILE A 66 1.10 -7.80 2.85
N MET A 67 -0.11 -8.07 3.38
CA MET A 67 -0.89 -9.26 3.03
C MET A 67 -1.16 -9.36 1.52
N SER A 68 -1.42 -8.24 0.86
CA SER A 68 -1.65 -8.18 -0.60
C SER A 68 -0.38 -8.53 -1.40
N CYS A 69 0.80 -8.22 -0.85
CA CYS A 69 2.09 -8.42 -1.50
C CYS A 69 2.79 -9.74 -1.12
N LEU A 70 2.27 -10.52 -0.16
CA LEU A 70 2.89 -11.77 0.30
C LEU A 70 3.00 -12.83 -0.79
N THR A 71 2.07 -12.88 -1.72
CA THR A 71 2.02 -13.87 -2.81
C THR A 71 2.67 -13.37 -4.09
N ASN A 72 3.44 -12.28 -4.03
CA ASN A 72 4.10 -11.64 -5.16
C ASN A 72 3.14 -11.45 -6.35
N PRO A 73 2.11 -10.60 -6.22
CA PRO A 73 1.16 -10.36 -7.30
C PRO A 73 1.85 -9.72 -8.50
N SER A 74 1.38 -10.01 -9.70
CA SER A 74 1.87 -9.36 -10.93
C SER A 74 1.45 -7.90 -11.01
N VAL A 75 0.29 -7.56 -10.43
CA VAL A 75 -0.28 -6.21 -10.40
C VAL A 75 -0.83 -5.91 -9.01
N LEU A 76 -0.55 -4.71 -8.51
CA LEU A 76 -1.13 -4.16 -7.28
C LEU A 76 -1.98 -2.94 -7.64
N LEU A 77 -3.24 -2.96 -7.19
CA LEU A 77 -4.17 -1.84 -7.36
C LEU A 77 -4.41 -1.19 -6.00
N LEU A 78 -4.14 0.11 -5.90
CA LEU A 78 -4.28 0.90 -4.68
C LEU A 78 -5.24 2.07 -4.96
N ASP A 79 -6.38 2.06 -4.30
CA ASP A 79 -7.39 3.10 -4.43
C ASP A 79 -7.45 3.90 -3.13
N GLU A 80 -6.96 5.14 -3.17
CA GLU A 80 -6.92 6.09 -2.06
C GLU A 80 -6.50 5.50 -0.71
N HIS A 81 -5.60 4.54 -0.71
CA HIS A 81 -5.26 3.69 0.44
C HIS A 81 -4.68 4.43 1.65
N THR A 82 -4.42 5.74 1.54
CA THR A 82 -3.94 6.59 2.64
C THR A 82 -4.88 7.74 3.00
N ALA A 83 -6.03 7.88 2.33
CA ALA A 83 -6.92 9.04 2.46
C ALA A 83 -7.50 9.24 3.88
N ALA A 84 -7.74 8.15 4.61
CA ALA A 84 -8.32 8.19 5.96
C ALA A 84 -7.28 8.30 7.09
N LEU A 85 -6.01 8.58 6.75
CA LEU A 85 -4.90 8.65 7.70
C LEU A 85 -4.47 10.10 7.95
N ASP A 86 -3.91 10.35 9.12
CA ASP A 86 -3.23 11.62 9.39
C ASP A 86 -1.98 11.77 8.49
N PRO A 87 -1.51 13.00 8.24
CA PRO A 87 -0.44 13.25 7.28
C PRO A 87 0.86 12.48 7.56
N LYS A 88 1.23 12.32 8.84
CA LYS A 88 2.45 11.59 9.22
C LYS A 88 2.30 10.11 8.90
N THR A 89 1.23 9.50 9.37
CA THR A 89 0.95 8.07 9.14
C THR A 89 0.74 7.78 7.64
N SER A 90 0.10 8.70 6.90
CA SER A 90 -0.03 8.60 5.44
C SER A 90 1.33 8.52 4.75
N ASN A 91 2.28 9.37 5.13
CA ASN A 91 3.64 9.33 4.58
C ASN A 91 4.35 8.02 4.94
N GLU A 92 4.23 7.53 6.17
CA GLU A 92 4.83 6.24 6.57
C GLU A 92 4.27 5.06 5.76
N VAL A 93 2.96 5.05 5.49
CA VAL A 93 2.32 3.98 4.70
C VAL A 93 2.71 4.07 3.23
N ILE A 94 2.79 5.26 2.63
CA ILE A 94 3.17 5.41 1.23
C ILE A 94 4.65 5.08 1.00
N GLU A 95 5.54 5.43 1.93
CA GLU A 95 6.94 5.03 1.90
C GLU A 95 7.10 3.51 1.96
N LEU A 96 6.36 2.85 2.88
CA LEU A 96 6.31 1.39 2.94
C LEU A 96 5.81 0.79 1.62
N THR A 97 4.77 1.38 1.03
CA THR A 97 4.24 0.97 -0.27
C THR A 97 5.32 1.03 -1.34
N ASN A 98 6.00 2.17 -1.46
CA ASN A 98 7.07 2.36 -2.45
C ASN A 98 8.20 1.36 -2.25
N LYS A 99 8.64 1.15 -1.00
CA LYS A 99 9.67 0.16 -0.66
C LYS A 99 9.28 -1.23 -1.14
N ILE A 100 8.10 -1.74 -0.76
CA ILE A 100 7.64 -3.09 -1.13
C ILE A 100 7.52 -3.24 -2.65
N VAL A 101 6.93 -2.24 -3.32
CA VAL A 101 6.73 -2.25 -4.78
C VAL A 101 8.06 -2.31 -5.52
N ARG A 102 9.04 -1.52 -5.10
CA ARG A 102 10.38 -1.49 -5.70
C ARG A 102 11.16 -2.77 -5.43
N GLU A 103 11.21 -3.23 -4.19
CA GLU A 103 11.93 -4.46 -3.80
C GLU A 103 11.39 -5.70 -4.49
N LYS A 104 10.08 -5.78 -4.68
CA LYS A 104 9.41 -6.92 -5.32
C LYS A 104 9.16 -6.74 -6.82
N ASN A 105 9.50 -5.57 -7.38
CA ASN A 105 9.26 -5.21 -8.78
C ASN A 105 7.81 -5.46 -9.23
N ILE A 106 6.84 -4.97 -8.42
CA ILE A 106 5.42 -5.16 -8.67
C ILE A 106 4.89 -4.01 -9.53
N THR A 107 4.26 -4.34 -10.67
CA THR A 107 3.50 -3.33 -11.45
C THR A 107 2.36 -2.80 -10.59
N THR A 108 2.35 -1.48 -10.34
CA THR A 108 1.39 -0.87 -9.42
C THR A 108 0.63 0.28 -10.07
N LEU A 109 -0.69 0.26 -9.92
CA LEU A 109 -1.56 1.39 -10.22
C LEU A 109 -2.09 1.95 -8.91
N MET A 110 -1.77 3.22 -8.63
CA MET A 110 -2.22 3.93 -7.44
C MET A 110 -3.11 5.10 -7.83
N VAL A 111 -4.31 5.15 -7.27
CA VAL A 111 -5.20 6.30 -7.33
C VAL A 111 -5.03 7.10 -6.05
N THR A 112 -4.84 8.42 -6.17
CA THR A 112 -4.71 9.34 -5.04
C THR A 112 -5.16 10.75 -5.42
N HIS A 113 -5.72 11.47 -4.47
CA HIS A 113 -5.98 12.91 -4.59
C HIS A 113 -4.84 13.75 -3.98
N ASN A 114 -3.84 13.14 -3.39
CA ASN A 114 -2.68 13.82 -2.86
C ASN A 114 -1.66 14.09 -3.96
N LEU A 115 -1.62 15.32 -4.46
CA LEU A 115 -0.73 15.73 -5.56
C LEU A 115 0.75 15.53 -5.25
N LYS A 116 1.17 15.73 -4.00
CA LYS A 116 2.57 15.50 -3.59
C LYS A 116 2.94 14.02 -3.73
N HIS A 117 2.06 13.11 -3.31
CA HIS A 117 2.26 11.67 -3.49
C HIS A 117 2.26 11.29 -4.98
N ALA A 118 1.34 11.84 -5.78
CA ALA A 118 1.25 11.58 -7.21
C ALA A 118 2.53 12.01 -7.95
N LEU A 119 3.11 13.16 -7.59
CA LEU A 119 4.37 13.65 -8.17
C LEU A 119 5.58 12.83 -7.73
N HIS A 120 5.66 12.52 -6.43
CA HIS A 120 6.87 11.94 -5.84
C HIS A 120 7.01 10.43 -6.10
N TYR A 121 5.89 9.69 -6.17
CA TYR A 121 5.90 8.24 -6.34
C TYR A 121 5.48 7.80 -7.73
N GLY A 122 5.94 6.61 -8.12
CA GLY A 122 5.66 6.02 -9.44
C GLY A 122 6.46 6.67 -10.59
N ASP A 123 6.49 5.99 -11.72
CA ASP A 123 7.28 6.37 -12.89
C ASP A 123 6.46 7.10 -13.97
N ARG A 124 5.12 7.06 -13.85
CA ARG A 124 4.14 7.68 -14.75
C ARG A 124 3.02 8.31 -13.94
N LEU A 125 2.58 9.48 -14.36
CA LEU A 125 1.44 10.20 -13.79
C LEU A 125 0.36 10.38 -14.85
N ILE A 126 -0.84 9.94 -14.52
CA ILE A 126 -2.03 10.12 -15.35
C ILE A 126 -3.05 10.92 -14.54
N MET A 127 -3.54 12.02 -15.11
CA MET A 127 -4.60 12.81 -14.51
C MET A 127 -5.90 12.63 -15.28
N LEU A 128 -6.97 12.36 -14.55
CA LEU A 128 -8.30 12.18 -15.08
C LEU A 128 -9.19 13.35 -14.65
N HIS A 129 -9.96 13.89 -15.58
CA HIS A 129 -11.00 14.88 -15.32
C HIS A 129 -12.24 14.59 -16.17
N LYS A 130 -13.43 14.56 -15.55
CA LYS A 130 -14.72 14.24 -16.22
C LYS A 130 -14.69 13.00 -17.11
N GLY A 131 -13.90 11.99 -16.73
CA GLY A 131 -13.79 10.73 -17.49
C GLY A 131 -12.77 10.74 -18.62
N GLU A 132 -12.07 11.84 -18.84
CA GLU A 132 -11.04 11.99 -19.87
C GLU A 132 -9.65 12.09 -19.26
N VAL A 133 -8.63 11.65 -20.01
CA VAL A 133 -7.22 11.82 -19.64
C VAL A 133 -6.77 13.22 -20.06
N VAL A 134 -6.50 14.08 -19.08
CA VAL A 134 -6.06 15.46 -19.31
C VAL A 134 -4.55 15.65 -19.19
N LEU A 135 -3.86 14.69 -18.55
CA LEU A 135 -2.42 14.65 -18.47
C LEU A 135 -1.93 13.19 -18.43
N ASP A 136 -0.86 12.90 -19.18
CA ASP A 136 -0.18 11.62 -19.19
C ASP A 136 1.32 11.84 -19.40
N VAL A 137 2.10 11.76 -18.34
CA VAL A 137 3.54 12.06 -18.35
C VAL A 137 4.34 10.99 -17.64
N LYS A 138 5.60 10.77 -18.07
CA LYS A 138 6.50 9.75 -17.53
C LYS A 138 7.96 10.19 -17.53
N GLY A 139 8.76 9.54 -16.68
CA GLY A 139 10.21 9.75 -16.60
C GLY A 139 10.55 11.22 -16.37
N LYS A 140 11.47 11.78 -17.15
CA LYS A 140 11.99 13.16 -16.99
C LYS A 140 10.91 14.24 -17.05
N GLU A 141 9.89 14.05 -17.87
CA GLU A 141 8.76 14.97 -17.97
C GLU A 141 7.96 15.02 -16.66
N LYS A 142 7.73 13.86 -16.04
CA LYS A 142 7.10 13.78 -14.71
C LYS A 142 7.97 14.40 -13.62
N GLU A 143 9.29 14.17 -13.65
CA GLU A 143 10.24 14.67 -12.64
C GLU A 143 10.33 16.21 -12.64
N GLN A 144 10.05 16.87 -13.75
CA GLN A 144 10.07 18.32 -13.89
C GLN A 144 8.75 18.99 -13.50
N LEU A 145 7.66 18.22 -13.37
CA LEU A 145 6.35 18.76 -13.04
C LEU A 145 6.27 19.26 -11.60
N THR A 146 5.61 20.40 -11.44
CA THR A 146 5.30 21.02 -10.15
C THR A 146 3.83 20.83 -9.77
N VAL A 147 3.50 21.04 -8.49
CA VAL A 147 2.12 21.01 -8.00
C VAL A 147 1.30 22.11 -8.66
N GLU A 148 1.90 23.29 -8.84
CA GLU A 148 1.28 24.46 -9.45
C GLU A 148 0.85 24.18 -10.90
N GLU A 149 1.72 23.57 -11.69
CA GLU A 149 1.41 23.19 -13.09
C GLU A 149 0.28 22.16 -13.19
N ILE A 150 0.20 21.23 -12.22
CA ILE A 150 -0.92 20.28 -12.18
C ILE A 150 -2.22 21.00 -11.83
N LEU A 151 -2.20 21.92 -10.86
CA LEU A 151 -3.39 22.70 -10.46
C LEU A 151 -3.89 23.57 -11.60
N GLU A 152 -3.01 24.24 -12.33
CA GLU A 152 -3.37 25.01 -13.52
C GLU A 152 -4.12 24.13 -14.55
N LYS A 153 -3.62 22.93 -14.82
CA LYS A 153 -4.31 22.00 -15.73
C LYS A 153 -5.71 21.58 -15.25
N PHE A 154 -5.94 21.51 -13.93
CA PHE A 154 -7.29 21.30 -13.38
C PHE A 154 -8.19 22.49 -13.65
N GLU A 155 -7.70 23.73 -13.51
CA GLU A 155 -8.50 24.95 -13.73
C GLU A 155 -8.86 25.14 -15.21
N TYR A 156 -7.94 24.84 -16.11
CA TYR A 156 -8.20 24.90 -17.57
C TYR A 156 -9.07 23.78 -18.11
N ALA A 157 -9.26 22.68 -17.38
CA ALA A 157 -10.13 21.57 -17.75
C ALA A 157 -11.60 21.77 -17.28
N VAL A 158 -11.90 22.87 -16.56
CA VAL A 158 -13.24 23.29 -16.12
C VAL A 158 -13.89 24.16 -17.18
#